data_3e24162ed2f376a7af5dbc7492121123
#
_entry.id   3e24162ed2f376a7af5dbc7492121123
#
_cell.length_a   1.000
_cell.length_b   1.000
_cell.length_c   1.000
_cell.angle_alpha   90.00
_cell.angle_beta   90.00
_cell.angle_gamma   90.00
#
_symmetry.space_group_name_H-M   'P 1'
#
loop_
_entity.id
_entity.type
_entity.pdbx_description
1 polymer ?
#
loop_
_entity_poly.entity_id
_entity_poly.type
_entity_poly.pdbx_seq_one_letter_code
_entity_poly.pdbx_strand_id
1 'polypeptide(L)'
;MYKFKTKPYKHQEKVFHQSKDERNFALFMEMGTGKTKVAIDTIGYLYQSKKIDAAFIIAPKGVYDNWVHKEIPQHLPDNIPSIVLRWQPNITQTYKKEFLDFIEASGHLKLFVMNIEALSTEKGSETAKWLFRKHPKSMMVVDESTTIKNRKAMRTRNVISLGQLCSYKRILTGSPVTKSPMDLFSQIGFLSDKLLGFTSYYAFQGRYAVVKRRTMGHRSFQEIAGYQRLDELNEKIEAFSSRVLKKDCLDLPDKIFVRRNVPLTDDQKKHYTEMKKLALTLFQDGMLSTTSSVLTQIMRLQQICCGFIKDDDDTIRSINSNRITELVDILNETSGKVIIWASFVHDITAIRDALAKEFGEQSVATYYGQTPQEERQQIVKNFQEDQTTRFFIGQPRTGGFGLTLTAASTVIYYSNSYDLEIRLQSEDRAHRIGQKNNVTYIDLVSPGTIDEKIINALRDKIDIAGQVLGESIESWIV
;
A
#
# COMPACT_ATOMS: atom_id res chain seq x y z
N MET A 1 -2.28 -35.95 3.28
CA MET A 1 -1.48 -34.76 3.70
C MET A 1 -1.40 -33.83 2.51
N TYR A 2 -1.60 -32.51 2.68
CA TYR A 2 -1.49 -31.53 1.58
C TYR A 2 -0.05 -31.47 1.07
N LYS A 3 0.11 -31.55 -0.25
CA LYS A 3 1.43 -31.51 -0.90
C LYS A 3 1.63 -30.16 -1.57
N PHE A 4 2.59 -29.38 -1.08
CA PHE A 4 2.94 -28.09 -1.64
C PHE A 4 3.56 -28.23 -3.04
N LYS A 5 3.16 -27.40 -4.00
CA LYS A 5 3.80 -27.32 -5.32
C LYS A 5 5.21 -26.73 -5.22
N THR A 6 5.36 -25.66 -4.48
CA THR A 6 6.65 -25.03 -4.18
C THR A 6 6.97 -25.20 -2.70
N LYS A 7 8.22 -25.52 -2.38
CA LYS A 7 8.66 -25.71 -0.99
C LYS A 7 8.43 -24.43 -0.19
N PRO A 8 7.65 -24.47 0.92
CA PRO A 8 7.46 -23.29 1.76
C PRO A 8 8.71 -22.99 2.58
N TYR A 9 8.92 -21.72 2.92
CA TYR A 9 9.84 -21.36 4.00
C TYR A 9 9.26 -21.75 5.34
N LYS A 10 10.10 -21.92 6.36
CA LYS A 10 9.66 -22.36 7.72
C LYS A 10 8.53 -21.49 8.28
N HIS A 11 8.62 -20.16 8.13
CA HIS A 11 7.58 -19.24 8.59
C HIS A 11 6.27 -19.39 7.81
N GLN A 12 6.33 -19.63 6.50
CA GLN A 12 5.14 -19.85 5.66
C GLN A 12 4.43 -21.15 6.05
N GLU A 13 5.19 -22.22 6.28
CA GLU A 13 4.66 -23.50 6.72
C GLU A 13 4.00 -23.38 8.10
N LYS A 14 4.67 -22.68 9.06
CA LYS A 14 4.10 -22.39 10.38
C LYS A 14 2.76 -21.67 10.28
N VAL A 15 2.69 -20.56 9.51
CA VAL A 15 1.47 -19.78 9.34
C VAL A 15 0.38 -20.57 8.61
N PHE A 16 0.75 -21.38 7.61
CA PHE A 16 -0.18 -22.28 6.96
C PHE A 16 -0.83 -23.26 7.97
N HIS A 17 -0.05 -23.91 8.80
CA HIS A 17 -0.58 -24.84 9.80
C HIS A 17 -1.45 -24.16 10.85
N GLN A 18 -1.15 -22.92 11.25
CA GLN A 18 -1.97 -22.14 12.17
C GLN A 18 -3.31 -21.73 11.57
N SER A 19 -3.33 -21.43 10.26
CA SER A 19 -4.48 -20.78 9.63
C SER A 19 -5.35 -21.68 8.76
N LYS A 20 -4.84 -22.81 8.26
CA LYS A 20 -5.48 -23.62 7.22
C LYS A 20 -6.89 -24.11 7.54
N ASP A 21 -7.18 -24.37 8.80
CA ASP A 21 -8.48 -24.86 9.28
C ASP A 21 -9.39 -23.77 9.84
N GLU A 22 -8.82 -22.59 10.13
CA GLU A 22 -9.56 -21.45 10.66
C GLU A 22 -10.52 -20.87 9.62
N ARG A 23 -11.77 -20.59 10.03
CA ARG A 23 -12.75 -19.95 9.13
C ARG A 23 -12.39 -18.51 8.81
N ASN A 24 -11.89 -17.77 9.78
CA ASN A 24 -11.55 -16.36 9.68
C ASN A 24 -10.13 -16.15 10.19
N PHE A 25 -9.23 -15.67 9.35
CA PHE A 25 -7.84 -15.47 9.77
C PHE A 25 -7.18 -14.31 9.03
N ALA A 26 -6.32 -13.56 9.73
CA ALA A 26 -5.56 -12.46 9.18
C ALA A 26 -4.10 -12.85 8.97
N LEU A 27 -3.60 -12.66 7.76
CA LEU A 27 -2.19 -12.84 7.41
C LEU A 27 -1.51 -11.47 7.43
N PHE A 28 -1.07 -11.04 8.62
CA PHE A 28 -0.32 -9.81 8.84
C PHE A 28 1.17 -10.06 8.61
N MET A 29 1.50 -10.40 7.37
CA MET A 29 2.84 -10.76 6.96
C MET A 29 3.43 -9.63 6.12
N GLU A 30 4.62 -9.16 6.44
CA GLU A 30 5.28 -8.09 5.69
C GLU A 30 5.42 -8.41 4.20
N MET A 31 5.58 -7.38 3.38
CA MET A 31 5.72 -7.55 1.93
C MET A 31 6.94 -8.43 1.61
N GLY A 32 6.74 -9.39 0.68
CA GLY A 32 7.81 -10.32 0.30
C GLY A 32 8.01 -11.54 1.21
N THR A 33 7.29 -11.67 2.34
CA THR A 33 7.37 -12.87 3.20
C THR A 33 6.48 -14.03 2.73
N GLY A 34 5.71 -13.85 1.64
CA GLY A 34 4.95 -14.90 0.97
C GLY A 34 3.52 -15.12 1.47
N LYS A 35 2.85 -14.07 1.94
CA LYS A 35 1.42 -14.12 2.32
C LYS A 35 0.51 -14.70 1.23
N THR A 36 0.78 -14.35 -0.05
CA THR A 36 0.05 -14.85 -1.22
C THR A 36 0.16 -16.36 -1.35
N LYS A 37 1.38 -16.89 -1.22
CA LYS A 37 1.62 -18.35 -1.23
C LYS A 37 0.84 -19.06 -0.14
N VAL A 38 0.88 -18.56 1.11
CA VAL A 38 0.13 -19.16 2.23
C VAL A 38 -1.37 -19.18 1.94
N ALA A 39 -1.91 -18.12 1.33
CA ALA A 39 -3.32 -18.07 0.95
C ALA A 39 -3.66 -19.08 -0.15
N ILE A 40 -2.82 -19.24 -1.18
CA ILE A 40 -3.02 -20.21 -2.26
C ILE A 40 -2.93 -21.63 -1.73
N ASP A 41 -1.94 -21.93 -0.89
CA ASP A 41 -1.81 -23.23 -0.25
C ASP A 41 -3.03 -23.56 0.62
N THR A 42 -3.57 -22.56 1.33
CA THR A 42 -4.81 -22.72 2.11
C THR A 42 -6.01 -23.03 1.22
N ILE A 43 -6.15 -22.33 0.10
CA ILE A 43 -7.21 -22.60 -0.89
C ILE A 43 -7.10 -24.04 -1.41
N GLY A 44 -5.89 -24.46 -1.81
CA GLY A 44 -5.65 -25.81 -2.31
C GLY A 44 -5.97 -26.89 -1.27
N TYR A 45 -5.54 -26.69 -0.04
CA TYR A 45 -5.83 -27.58 1.09
C TYR A 45 -7.34 -27.71 1.37
N LEU A 46 -8.05 -26.59 1.42
CA LEU A 46 -9.50 -26.56 1.68
C LEU A 46 -10.29 -27.26 0.56
N TYR A 47 -9.85 -27.09 -0.70
CA TYR A 47 -10.46 -27.78 -1.83
C TYR A 47 -10.24 -29.30 -1.76
N GLN A 48 -8.99 -29.76 -1.55
CA GLN A 48 -8.69 -31.19 -1.38
C GLN A 48 -9.45 -31.82 -0.20
N SER A 49 -9.68 -31.02 0.84
CA SER A 49 -10.48 -31.42 2.01
C SER A 49 -11.99 -31.33 1.79
N LYS A 50 -12.45 -30.98 0.56
CA LYS A 50 -13.88 -30.81 0.18
C LYS A 50 -14.62 -29.77 1.02
N LYS A 51 -13.89 -28.82 1.63
CA LYS A 51 -14.44 -27.74 2.44
C LYS A 51 -14.89 -26.55 1.61
N ILE A 52 -14.29 -26.36 0.43
CA ILE A 52 -14.66 -25.31 -0.55
C ILE A 52 -14.68 -25.89 -1.97
N ASP A 53 -15.43 -25.26 -2.85
CA ASP A 53 -15.45 -25.49 -4.29
C ASP A 53 -15.01 -24.26 -5.11
N ALA A 54 -14.93 -23.10 -4.46
CA ALA A 54 -14.50 -21.86 -5.10
C ALA A 54 -13.64 -20.99 -4.15
N ALA A 55 -12.81 -20.12 -4.74
CA ALA A 55 -12.16 -19.02 -4.02
C ALA A 55 -12.29 -17.71 -4.80
N PHE A 56 -12.60 -16.65 -4.06
CA PHE A 56 -12.76 -15.30 -4.57
C PHE A 56 -11.62 -14.42 -4.04
N ILE A 57 -10.80 -13.92 -4.96
CA ILE A 57 -9.61 -13.14 -4.64
C ILE A 57 -9.86 -11.70 -5.04
N ILE A 58 -9.91 -10.82 -4.05
CA ILE A 58 -10.11 -9.39 -4.23
C ILE A 58 -8.79 -8.68 -3.94
N ALA A 59 -8.22 -8.04 -4.94
CA ALA A 59 -6.91 -7.42 -4.85
C ALA A 59 -6.89 -6.02 -5.52
N PRO A 60 -5.93 -5.12 -5.20
CA PRO A 60 -5.77 -3.85 -5.90
C PRO A 60 -5.50 -4.05 -7.40
N LYS A 61 -5.95 -3.10 -8.25
CA LYS A 61 -5.80 -3.14 -9.71
C LYS A 61 -4.36 -3.39 -10.17
N GLY A 62 -3.35 -2.91 -9.43
CA GLY A 62 -1.93 -3.13 -9.76
C GLY A 62 -1.40 -4.52 -9.42
N VAL A 63 -2.18 -5.36 -8.72
CA VAL A 63 -1.72 -6.65 -8.18
C VAL A 63 -2.55 -7.83 -8.69
N TYR A 64 -3.84 -7.63 -8.99
CA TYR A 64 -4.74 -8.74 -9.30
C TYR A 64 -4.32 -9.56 -10.51
N ASP A 65 -3.65 -8.97 -11.51
CA ASP A 65 -3.09 -9.68 -12.66
C ASP A 65 -1.95 -10.64 -12.26
N ASN A 66 -1.15 -10.27 -11.25
CA ASN A 66 -0.10 -11.16 -10.73
C ASN A 66 -0.68 -12.45 -10.13
N TRP A 67 -1.85 -12.36 -9.49
CA TRP A 67 -2.52 -13.55 -8.96
C TRP A 67 -2.83 -14.55 -10.08
N VAL A 68 -3.34 -14.06 -11.21
CA VAL A 68 -3.76 -14.90 -12.34
C VAL A 68 -2.57 -15.48 -13.10
N HIS A 69 -1.59 -14.64 -13.44
CA HIS A 69 -0.54 -15.01 -14.39
C HIS A 69 0.74 -15.53 -13.73
N LYS A 70 0.90 -15.31 -12.43
CA LYS A 70 2.13 -15.69 -11.71
C LYS A 70 1.86 -16.55 -10.48
N GLU A 71 1.15 -16.02 -9.50
CA GLU A 71 1.08 -16.61 -8.17
C GLU A 71 0.28 -17.93 -8.14
N ILE A 72 -0.93 -17.95 -8.73
CA ILE A 72 -1.74 -19.19 -8.83
C ILE A 72 -1.00 -20.27 -9.62
N PRO A 73 -0.51 -20.03 -10.85
CA PRO A 73 0.24 -21.03 -11.59
C PRO A 73 1.51 -21.51 -10.88
N GLN A 74 2.16 -20.65 -10.11
CA GLN A 74 3.39 -20.98 -9.41
C GLN A 74 3.16 -21.84 -8.17
N HIS A 75 2.08 -21.62 -7.44
CA HIS A 75 1.90 -22.18 -6.09
C HIS A 75 0.77 -23.19 -5.94
N LEU A 76 -0.29 -23.12 -6.75
CA LEU A 76 -1.36 -24.10 -6.70
C LEU A 76 -0.89 -25.45 -7.25
N PRO A 77 -1.04 -26.57 -6.50
CA PRO A 77 -0.62 -27.90 -6.97
C PRO A 77 -1.28 -28.33 -8.28
N ASP A 78 -0.50 -28.91 -9.20
CA ASP A 78 -0.96 -29.31 -10.52
C ASP A 78 -2.02 -30.42 -10.50
N ASN A 79 -2.09 -31.20 -9.42
CA ASN A 79 -3.10 -32.23 -9.21
C ASN A 79 -4.47 -31.68 -8.74
N ILE A 80 -4.60 -30.36 -8.59
CA ILE A 80 -5.87 -29.69 -8.30
C ILE A 80 -6.44 -29.16 -9.61
N PRO A 81 -7.49 -29.78 -10.17
CA PRO A 81 -8.15 -29.26 -11.35
C PRO A 81 -8.75 -27.90 -11.00
N SER A 82 -8.36 -26.87 -11.73
CA SER A 82 -8.79 -25.50 -11.44
C SER A 82 -9.10 -24.72 -12.71
N ILE A 83 -10.02 -23.79 -12.59
CA ILE A 83 -10.34 -22.82 -13.62
C ILE A 83 -10.28 -21.42 -13.04
N VAL A 84 -9.59 -20.51 -13.71
CA VAL A 84 -9.38 -19.13 -13.25
C VAL A 84 -10.15 -18.19 -14.16
N LEU A 85 -10.98 -17.35 -13.56
CA LEU A 85 -11.65 -16.24 -14.24
C LEU A 85 -11.20 -14.91 -13.67
N ARG A 86 -10.65 -14.06 -14.55
CA ARG A 86 -10.27 -12.69 -14.21
C ARG A 86 -11.41 -11.72 -14.54
N TRP A 87 -11.79 -10.89 -13.59
CA TRP A 87 -12.78 -9.84 -13.81
C TRP A 87 -12.34 -8.85 -14.91
N GLN A 88 -13.27 -8.54 -15.82
CA GLN A 88 -13.11 -7.50 -16.84
C GLN A 88 -14.33 -6.58 -16.85
N PRO A 89 -14.14 -5.24 -16.86
CA PRO A 89 -15.26 -4.30 -16.90
C PRO A 89 -15.99 -4.32 -18.26
N ASN A 90 -15.26 -4.61 -19.35
CA ASN A 90 -15.79 -4.68 -20.70
C ASN A 90 -16.09 -6.14 -21.06
N ILE A 91 -17.32 -6.42 -21.43
CA ILE A 91 -17.75 -7.77 -21.78
C ILE A 91 -17.53 -7.98 -23.29
N THR A 92 -16.39 -8.54 -23.65
CA THR A 92 -16.09 -9.00 -25.01
C THR A 92 -16.71 -10.37 -25.26
N GLN A 93 -16.80 -10.81 -26.52
CA GLN A 93 -17.27 -12.15 -26.84
C GLN A 93 -16.36 -13.23 -26.25
N THR A 94 -15.06 -13.00 -26.26
CA THR A 94 -14.08 -13.89 -25.61
C THR A 94 -14.36 -14.02 -24.11
N TYR A 95 -14.55 -12.88 -23.42
CA TYR A 95 -14.85 -12.91 -21.99
C TYR A 95 -16.18 -13.57 -21.66
N LYS A 96 -17.20 -13.42 -22.52
CA LYS A 96 -18.47 -14.17 -22.34
C LYS A 96 -18.26 -15.68 -22.39
N LYS A 97 -17.44 -16.15 -23.32
CA LYS A 97 -17.08 -17.56 -23.42
C LYS A 97 -16.33 -18.05 -22.18
N GLU A 98 -15.27 -17.34 -21.79
CA GLU A 98 -14.52 -17.63 -20.56
C GLU A 98 -15.42 -17.70 -19.33
N PHE A 99 -16.38 -16.78 -19.22
CA PHE A 99 -17.33 -16.73 -18.12
C PHE A 99 -18.28 -17.92 -18.12
N LEU A 100 -18.79 -18.34 -19.28
CA LEU A 100 -19.63 -19.52 -19.41
C LEU A 100 -18.83 -20.79 -19.07
N ASP A 101 -17.64 -20.96 -19.64
CA ASP A 101 -16.74 -22.08 -19.35
C ASP A 101 -16.46 -22.17 -17.84
N PHE A 102 -16.23 -21.02 -17.18
CA PHE A 102 -16.04 -20.96 -15.74
C PHE A 102 -17.27 -21.43 -14.96
N ILE A 103 -18.47 -21.03 -15.37
CA ILE A 103 -19.70 -21.43 -14.69
C ILE A 103 -20.00 -22.94 -14.89
N GLU A 104 -19.79 -23.45 -16.09
CA GLU A 104 -20.12 -24.81 -16.47
C GLU A 104 -19.10 -25.84 -15.99
N ALA A 105 -17.87 -25.45 -15.72
CA ALA A 105 -16.82 -26.33 -15.24
C ALA A 105 -17.24 -27.05 -13.96
N SER A 106 -17.50 -28.33 -14.02
CA SER A 106 -17.79 -29.19 -12.86
C SER A 106 -16.52 -29.90 -12.38
N GLY A 107 -16.43 -30.15 -11.08
CA GLY A 107 -15.27 -30.86 -10.51
C GLY A 107 -13.96 -30.07 -10.50
N HIS A 108 -13.98 -28.77 -10.81
CA HIS A 108 -12.84 -27.87 -10.78
C HIS A 108 -12.95 -26.89 -9.61
N LEU A 109 -11.81 -26.58 -9.00
CA LEU A 109 -11.69 -25.43 -8.10
C LEU A 109 -11.87 -24.14 -8.92
N LYS A 110 -12.90 -23.37 -8.62
CA LYS A 110 -13.21 -22.13 -9.30
C LYS A 110 -12.49 -20.96 -8.62
N LEU A 111 -11.60 -20.29 -9.34
CA LEU A 111 -10.84 -19.16 -8.85
C LEU A 111 -11.28 -17.89 -9.58
N PHE A 112 -11.99 -17.01 -8.89
CA PHE A 112 -12.42 -15.72 -9.42
C PHE A 112 -11.56 -14.61 -8.85
N VAL A 113 -10.85 -13.89 -9.72
CA VAL A 113 -9.94 -12.81 -9.34
C VAL A 113 -10.49 -11.47 -9.81
N MET A 114 -10.71 -10.54 -8.89
CA MET A 114 -11.33 -9.25 -9.15
C MET A 114 -10.55 -8.11 -8.52
N ASN A 115 -10.45 -6.98 -9.22
CA ASN A 115 -9.89 -5.78 -8.63
C ASN A 115 -10.90 -5.12 -7.67
N ILE A 116 -10.41 -4.66 -6.52
CA ILE A 116 -11.25 -4.13 -5.44
C ILE A 116 -12.02 -2.87 -5.85
N GLU A 117 -11.49 -2.08 -6.77
CA GLU A 117 -12.13 -0.88 -7.28
C GLU A 117 -13.46 -1.19 -8.01
N ALA A 118 -13.55 -2.35 -8.64
CA ALA A 118 -14.77 -2.81 -9.31
C ALA A 118 -15.95 -2.96 -8.33
N LEU A 119 -15.68 -3.24 -7.06
CA LEU A 119 -16.69 -3.32 -6.01
C LEU A 119 -17.25 -1.94 -5.58
N SER A 120 -16.71 -0.86 -6.12
CA SER A 120 -17.32 0.48 -6.02
C SER A 120 -18.35 0.75 -7.13
N THR A 121 -18.46 -0.14 -8.12
CA THR A 121 -19.42 -0.06 -9.23
C THR A 121 -20.59 -1.02 -9.02
N GLU A 122 -21.77 -0.66 -9.49
CA GLU A 122 -22.95 -1.52 -9.45
C GLU A 122 -22.72 -2.85 -10.19
N LYS A 123 -22.23 -2.77 -11.44
CA LYS A 123 -21.94 -3.94 -12.26
C LYS A 123 -20.99 -4.93 -11.58
N GLY A 124 -19.86 -4.44 -11.03
CA GLY A 124 -18.90 -5.29 -10.35
C GLY A 124 -19.49 -5.93 -9.10
N SER A 125 -20.21 -5.14 -8.30
CA SER A 125 -20.84 -5.61 -7.06
C SER A 125 -21.91 -6.67 -7.33
N GLU A 126 -22.80 -6.47 -8.31
CA GLU A 126 -23.86 -7.42 -8.64
C GLU A 126 -23.31 -8.72 -9.26
N THR A 127 -22.31 -8.63 -10.15
CA THR A 127 -21.64 -9.82 -10.69
C THR A 127 -20.99 -10.64 -9.56
N ALA A 128 -20.27 -9.97 -8.65
CA ALA A 128 -19.69 -10.65 -7.51
C ALA A 128 -20.76 -11.32 -6.64
N LYS A 129 -21.82 -10.62 -6.24
CA LYS A 129 -22.91 -11.17 -5.43
C LYS A 129 -23.54 -12.40 -6.08
N TRP A 130 -23.76 -12.37 -7.39
CA TRP A 130 -24.32 -13.49 -8.13
C TRP A 130 -23.40 -14.71 -8.06
N LEU A 131 -22.09 -14.53 -8.30
CA LEU A 131 -21.11 -15.62 -8.23
C LEU A 131 -21.01 -16.21 -6.80
N PHE A 132 -20.95 -15.37 -5.78
CA PHE A 132 -20.84 -15.82 -4.39
C PHE A 132 -22.07 -16.62 -3.94
N ARG A 133 -23.28 -16.23 -4.37
CA ARG A 133 -24.51 -16.99 -4.08
C ARG A 133 -24.52 -18.36 -4.75
N LYS A 134 -23.87 -18.51 -5.90
CA LYS A 134 -23.73 -19.80 -6.61
C LYS A 134 -22.74 -20.74 -5.91
N HIS A 135 -21.78 -20.18 -5.16
CA HIS A 135 -20.70 -20.91 -4.51
C HIS A 135 -20.61 -20.62 -3.01
N PRO A 136 -21.61 -21.05 -2.19
CA PRO A 136 -21.60 -20.79 -0.75
C PRO A 136 -20.45 -21.50 0.00
N LYS A 137 -19.96 -22.64 -0.53
CA LYS A 137 -18.77 -23.32 -0.04
C LYS A 137 -17.52 -22.67 -0.63
N SER A 138 -17.27 -21.43 -0.26
CA SER A 138 -16.15 -20.68 -0.82
C SER A 138 -15.29 -20.03 0.23
N MET A 139 -14.08 -19.64 -0.20
CA MET A 139 -13.16 -18.80 0.55
C MET A 139 -13.05 -17.45 -0.14
N MET A 140 -13.16 -16.37 0.63
CA MET A 140 -12.86 -15.02 0.16
C MET A 140 -11.54 -14.52 0.72
N VAL A 141 -10.67 -14.05 -0.17
CA VAL A 141 -9.37 -13.46 0.16
C VAL A 141 -9.41 -11.98 -0.23
N VAL A 142 -9.06 -11.10 0.70
CA VAL A 142 -8.86 -9.67 0.44
C VAL A 142 -7.38 -9.37 0.57
N ASP A 143 -6.72 -9.18 -0.56
CA ASP A 143 -5.32 -8.79 -0.62
C ASP A 143 -5.17 -7.28 -0.47
N GLU A 144 -4.12 -6.84 0.22
CA GLU A 144 -3.92 -5.47 0.68
C GLU A 144 -5.17 -4.90 1.36
N SER A 145 -5.58 -5.55 2.46
CA SER A 145 -6.82 -5.26 3.19
C SER A 145 -6.94 -3.83 3.73
N THR A 146 -5.85 -3.07 3.77
CA THR A 146 -5.86 -1.61 4.01
C THR A 146 -6.76 -0.85 3.04
N THR A 147 -7.02 -1.40 1.86
CA THR A 147 -7.98 -0.85 0.88
C THR A 147 -9.42 -0.78 1.38
N ILE A 148 -9.76 -1.58 2.41
CA ILE A 148 -11.07 -1.58 3.08
C ILE A 148 -11.06 -0.95 4.49
N LYS A 149 -10.01 -0.21 4.87
CA LYS A 149 -9.93 0.47 6.17
C LYS A 149 -10.98 1.56 6.39
N ASN A 150 -11.47 2.17 5.31
CA ASN A 150 -12.52 3.18 5.40
C ASN A 150 -13.92 2.55 5.39
N ARG A 151 -14.53 2.43 6.58
CA ARG A 151 -15.87 1.85 6.77
C ARG A 151 -16.99 2.52 5.97
N LYS A 152 -16.82 3.81 5.58
CA LYS A 152 -17.83 4.57 4.84
C LYS A 152 -17.75 4.33 3.32
N ALA A 153 -16.63 3.81 2.81
CA ALA A 153 -16.45 3.57 1.40
C ALA A 153 -17.40 2.46 0.89
N MET A 154 -17.98 2.66 -0.29
CA MET A 154 -18.90 1.70 -0.92
C MET A 154 -18.24 0.32 -1.08
N ARG A 155 -17.00 0.29 -1.59
CA ARG A 155 -16.23 -0.96 -1.73
C ARG A 155 -16.10 -1.72 -0.41
N THR A 156 -15.85 -1.04 0.71
CA THR A 156 -15.73 -1.67 2.03
C THR A 156 -17.03 -2.34 2.45
N ARG A 157 -18.17 -1.64 2.30
CA ARG A 157 -19.48 -2.19 2.61
C ARG A 157 -19.81 -3.40 1.73
N ASN A 158 -19.50 -3.34 0.43
CA ASN A 158 -19.71 -4.42 -0.50
C ASN A 158 -18.83 -5.63 -0.17
N VAL A 159 -17.53 -5.42 0.14
CA VAL A 159 -16.62 -6.49 0.57
C VAL A 159 -17.12 -7.18 1.84
N ILE A 160 -17.54 -6.43 2.85
CA ILE A 160 -18.08 -7.01 4.11
C ILE A 160 -19.36 -7.81 3.83
N SER A 161 -20.27 -7.27 3.01
CA SER A 161 -21.52 -7.96 2.64
C SER A 161 -21.27 -9.25 1.87
N LEU A 162 -20.32 -9.25 0.92
CA LEU A 162 -19.91 -10.43 0.16
C LEU A 162 -19.27 -11.48 1.06
N GLY A 163 -18.43 -11.06 2.01
CA GLY A 163 -17.81 -11.94 2.99
C GLY A 163 -18.81 -12.75 3.82
N GLN A 164 -20.03 -12.26 4.02
CA GLN A 164 -21.08 -12.99 4.73
C GLN A 164 -21.61 -14.19 3.94
N LEU A 165 -21.38 -14.24 2.62
CA LEU A 165 -21.79 -15.32 1.74
C LEU A 165 -20.75 -16.48 1.67
N CYS A 166 -19.58 -16.31 2.28
CA CYS A 166 -18.46 -17.25 2.20
C CYS A 166 -18.27 -18.04 3.49
N SER A 167 -17.79 -19.28 3.36
CA SER A 167 -17.48 -20.15 4.50
C SER A 167 -16.15 -19.82 5.16
N TYR A 168 -15.16 -19.35 4.41
CA TYR A 168 -13.82 -19.01 4.85
C TYR A 168 -13.41 -17.61 4.40
N LYS A 169 -12.69 -16.89 5.24
CA LYS A 169 -12.24 -15.53 4.93
C LYS A 169 -10.79 -15.30 5.32
N ARG A 170 -10.06 -14.57 4.48
CA ARG A 170 -8.67 -14.14 4.74
C ARG A 170 -8.51 -12.68 4.37
N ILE A 171 -7.78 -11.97 5.21
CA ILE A 171 -7.21 -10.66 4.89
C ILE A 171 -5.69 -10.78 4.86
N LEU A 172 -5.09 -10.15 3.87
CA LEU A 172 -3.65 -10.14 3.65
C LEU A 172 -3.17 -8.68 3.65
N THR A 173 -2.22 -8.37 4.50
CA THR A 173 -1.52 -7.07 4.46
C THR A 173 -0.23 -7.13 5.25
N GLY A 174 0.77 -6.37 4.81
CA GLY A 174 2.01 -6.17 5.57
C GLY A 174 1.87 -5.11 6.67
N SER A 175 0.91 -4.19 6.53
CA SER A 175 0.77 -3.02 7.40
C SER A 175 -0.70 -2.75 7.70
N PRO A 176 -1.33 -3.51 8.63
CA PRO A 176 -2.77 -3.40 8.91
C PRO A 176 -3.16 -2.05 9.53
N VAL A 177 -2.23 -1.39 10.21
CA VAL A 177 -2.39 -0.06 10.81
C VAL A 177 -1.51 0.93 10.08
N THR A 178 -2.11 1.87 9.35
CA THR A 178 -1.38 2.83 8.51
C THR A 178 -1.67 4.29 8.86
N LYS A 179 -2.82 4.55 9.48
CA LYS A 179 -3.21 5.87 9.98
C LYS A 179 -3.47 5.86 11.47
N SER A 180 -4.17 4.84 11.92
CA SER A 180 -4.59 4.71 13.32
C SER A 180 -5.07 3.29 13.61
N PRO A 181 -5.16 2.87 14.88
CA PRO A 181 -5.78 1.62 15.30
C PRO A 181 -7.21 1.44 14.78
N MET A 182 -7.89 2.55 14.46
CA MET A 182 -9.25 2.55 13.90
C MET A 182 -9.31 1.92 12.50
N ASP A 183 -8.19 1.83 11.79
CA ASP A 183 -8.06 1.15 10.50
C ASP A 183 -8.45 -0.33 10.57
N LEU A 184 -8.29 -0.96 11.74
CA LEU A 184 -8.57 -2.38 11.97
C LEU A 184 -10.06 -2.71 12.01
N PHE A 185 -10.92 -1.76 12.41
CA PHE A 185 -12.33 -2.04 12.64
C PHE A 185 -13.03 -2.66 11.43
N SER A 186 -12.90 -2.07 10.25
CA SER A 186 -13.54 -2.59 9.04
C SER A 186 -12.78 -3.76 8.40
N GLN A 187 -11.46 -3.80 8.54
CA GLN A 187 -10.66 -4.93 8.06
C GLN A 187 -11.04 -6.22 8.82
N ILE A 188 -11.10 -6.16 10.15
CA ILE A 188 -11.47 -7.31 10.99
C ILE A 188 -12.98 -7.56 10.91
N GLY A 189 -13.80 -6.52 10.76
CA GLY A 189 -15.24 -6.64 10.52
C GLY A 189 -15.58 -7.43 9.26
N PHE A 190 -14.71 -7.44 8.24
CA PHE A 190 -14.85 -8.35 7.11
C PHE A 190 -14.67 -9.81 7.52
N LEU A 191 -13.71 -10.12 8.38
CA LEU A 191 -13.53 -11.48 8.90
C LEU A 191 -14.74 -11.89 9.76
N SER A 192 -15.02 -11.12 10.80
CA SER A 192 -16.22 -11.25 11.64
C SER A 192 -16.35 -10.03 12.56
N ASP A 193 -17.57 -9.56 12.74
CA ASP A 193 -17.92 -8.50 13.69
C ASP A 193 -17.70 -8.91 15.17
N LYS A 194 -17.61 -10.21 15.44
CA LYS A 194 -17.40 -10.76 16.79
C LYS A 194 -15.95 -10.77 17.25
N LEU A 195 -14.96 -10.79 16.33
CA LEU A 195 -13.55 -10.99 16.67
C LEU A 195 -12.99 -9.87 17.55
N LEU A 196 -13.36 -8.62 17.30
CA LEU A 196 -12.98 -7.50 18.16
C LEU A 196 -13.86 -7.34 19.40
N GLY A 197 -15.05 -7.97 19.43
CA GLY A 197 -16.03 -7.81 20.49
C GLY A 197 -16.83 -6.52 20.40
N PHE A 198 -16.84 -5.83 19.26
CA PHE A 198 -17.56 -4.58 19.04
C PHE A 198 -18.34 -4.63 17.73
N THR A 199 -19.66 -4.45 17.81
CA THR A 199 -20.54 -4.31 16.63
C THR A 199 -20.61 -2.86 16.14
N SER A 200 -20.30 -1.89 17.01
CA SER A 200 -20.32 -0.46 16.70
C SER A 200 -18.91 0.13 16.61
N TYR A 201 -18.65 0.87 15.53
CA TYR A 201 -17.41 1.64 15.38
C TYR A 201 -17.21 2.64 16.53
N TYR A 202 -18.26 3.28 16.98
CA TYR A 202 -18.14 4.28 18.05
C TYR A 202 -17.82 3.63 19.41
N ALA A 203 -18.31 2.42 19.67
CA ALA A 203 -17.93 1.66 20.86
C ALA A 203 -16.45 1.22 20.78
N PHE A 204 -15.99 0.76 19.63
CA PHE A 204 -14.57 0.45 19.37
C PHE A 204 -13.70 1.70 19.54
N GLN A 205 -14.08 2.82 18.94
CA GLN A 205 -13.39 4.10 19.09
C GLN A 205 -13.33 4.56 20.54
N GLY A 206 -14.45 4.51 21.28
CA GLY A 206 -14.50 4.90 22.70
C GLY A 206 -13.64 4.00 23.60
N ARG A 207 -13.38 2.75 23.20
CA ARG A 207 -12.50 1.85 23.96
C ARG A 207 -11.02 2.14 23.73
N TYR A 208 -10.62 2.41 22.49
CA TYR A 208 -9.22 2.46 22.08
C TYR A 208 -8.70 3.85 21.70
N ALA A 209 -9.57 4.86 21.58
CA ALA A 209 -9.16 6.23 21.28
C ALA A 209 -9.52 7.19 22.43
N VAL A 210 -8.63 8.14 22.69
CA VAL A 210 -8.88 9.29 23.55
C VAL A 210 -9.45 10.41 22.70
N VAL A 211 -10.74 10.67 22.85
CA VAL A 211 -11.45 11.69 22.05
C VAL A 211 -11.60 12.96 22.86
N LYS A 212 -11.15 14.08 22.29
CA LYS A 212 -11.34 15.43 22.86
C LYS A 212 -12.31 16.23 22.00
N ARG A 213 -13.17 17.01 22.64
CA ARG A 213 -14.02 17.95 21.96
C ARG A 213 -13.22 19.23 21.71
N ARG A 214 -13.09 19.64 20.46
CA ARG A 214 -12.57 20.94 20.09
C ARG A 214 -13.67 21.84 19.57
N THR A 215 -13.65 23.10 19.99
CA THR A 215 -14.55 24.13 19.48
C THR A 215 -13.74 25.09 18.64
N MET A 216 -14.22 25.41 17.46
CA MET A 216 -13.61 26.33 16.53
C MET A 216 -14.69 27.24 15.96
N GLY A 217 -14.69 28.48 16.41
CA GLY A 217 -15.81 29.39 16.20
C GLY A 217 -17.12 28.83 16.76
N HIS A 218 -18.17 28.78 15.93
CA HIS A 218 -19.48 28.23 16.31
C HIS A 218 -19.62 26.70 16.11
N ARG A 219 -18.55 26.02 15.65
CA ARG A 219 -18.59 24.55 15.41
C ARG A 219 -17.77 23.80 16.43
N SER A 220 -18.33 22.73 16.97
CA SER A 220 -17.60 21.78 17.80
C SER A 220 -17.49 20.44 17.07
N PHE A 221 -16.31 19.84 17.11
CA PHE A 221 -16.02 18.53 16.54
C PHE A 221 -15.22 17.69 17.51
N GLN A 222 -15.29 16.38 17.32
CA GLN A 222 -14.50 15.43 18.08
C GLN A 222 -13.19 15.14 17.33
N GLU A 223 -12.08 15.25 18.06
CA GLU A 223 -10.75 14.93 17.59
C GLU A 223 -10.16 13.79 18.41
N ILE A 224 -9.50 12.86 17.74
CA ILE A 224 -8.71 11.83 18.42
C ILE A 224 -7.40 12.48 18.86
N ALA A 225 -7.20 12.61 20.18
CA ALA A 225 -6.03 13.19 20.79
C ALA A 225 -4.96 12.15 21.13
N GLY A 226 -5.28 10.86 21.06
CA GLY A 226 -4.36 9.75 21.34
C GLY A 226 -5.09 8.43 21.35
N TYR A 227 -4.36 7.38 21.69
CA TYR A 227 -4.88 6.02 21.76
C TYR A 227 -4.57 5.41 23.13
N GLN A 228 -5.34 4.40 23.52
CA GLN A 228 -5.23 3.74 24.80
C GLN A 228 -5.53 2.25 24.66
N ARG A 229 -5.08 1.45 25.65
CA ARG A 229 -5.36 0.00 25.74
C ARG A 229 -4.90 -0.76 24.49
N LEU A 230 -3.77 -0.36 23.90
CA LEU A 230 -3.27 -0.97 22.67
C LEU A 230 -2.81 -2.40 22.91
N ASP A 231 -2.32 -2.72 24.10
CA ASP A 231 -1.96 -4.09 24.50
C ASP A 231 -3.16 -5.03 24.47
N GLU A 232 -4.33 -4.59 25.02
CA GLU A 232 -5.58 -5.35 24.94
C GLU A 232 -6.01 -5.58 23.49
N LEU A 233 -5.83 -4.58 22.63
CA LEU A 233 -6.15 -4.68 21.21
C LEU A 233 -5.23 -5.69 20.51
N ASN A 234 -3.93 -5.67 20.84
CA ASN A 234 -2.94 -6.60 20.32
C ASN A 234 -3.28 -8.05 20.71
N GLU A 235 -3.53 -8.33 21.99
CA GLU A 235 -3.92 -9.66 22.46
C GLU A 235 -5.13 -10.21 21.71
N LYS A 236 -6.14 -9.37 21.46
CA LYS A 236 -7.31 -9.78 20.68
C LYS A 236 -6.96 -10.14 19.23
N ILE A 237 -6.07 -9.37 18.61
CA ILE A 237 -5.66 -9.58 17.22
C ILE A 237 -4.84 -10.86 17.08
N GLU A 238 -3.95 -11.14 18.01
CA GLU A 238 -3.11 -12.35 18.02
C GLU A 238 -3.93 -13.64 17.98
N ALA A 239 -5.12 -13.65 18.56
CA ALA A 239 -5.99 -14.83 18.60
C ALA A 239 -6.43 -15.34 17.22
N PHE A 240 -6.48 -14.48 16.20
CA PHE A 240 -6.95 -14.82 14.84
C PHE A 240 -6.03 -14.29 13.74
N SER A 241 -4.78 -14.01 14.06
CA SER A 241 -3.80 -13.53 13.09
C SER A 241 -2.43 -14.16 13.27
N SER A 242 -1.60 -14.03 12.26
CA SER A 242 -0.16 -14.29 12.34
C SER A 242 0.59 -13.07 11.87
N ARG A 243 1.45 -12.54 12.74
CA ARG A 243 2.40 -11.48 12.40
C ARG A 243 3.73 -12.10 11.99
N VAL A 244 4.25 -11.73 10.82
CA VAL A 244 5.55 -12.17 10.31
C VAL A 244 6.32 -10.94 9.83
N LEU A 245 7.45 -10.68 10.45
CA LEU A 245 8.37 -9.62 10.07
C LEU A 245 9.49 -10.17 9.17
N LYS A 246 9.97 -9.37 8.25
CA LYS A 246 11.09 -9.73 7.37
C LYS A 246 12.34 -10.09 8.17
N LYS A 247 12.66 -9.29 9.18
CA LYS A 247 13.82 -9.50 10.05
C LYS A 247 13.84 -10.84 10.77
N ASP A 248 12.66 -11.43 11.02
CA ASP A 248 12.54 -12.70 11.75
C ASP A 248 12.64 -13.94 10.84
N CYS A 249 12.54 -13.74 9.52
CA CYS A 249 12.39 -14.86 8.59
C CYS A 249 13.20 -14.76 7.29
N LEU A 250 13.79 -13.62 7.02
CA LEU A 250 14.61 -13.37 5.83
C LEU A 250 15.95 -12.78 6.25
N ASP A 251 17.02 -13.32 5.68
CA ASP A 251 18.35 -12.74 5.79
C ASP A 251 18.46 -11.62 4.76
N LEU A 252 18.05 -10.42 5.15
CA LEU A 252 18.12 -9.22 4.33
C LEU A 252 19.11 -8.24 4.95
N PRO A 253 19.86 -7.51 4.12
CA PRO A 253 20.73 -6.44 4.58
C PRO A 253 19.94 -5.34 5.32
N ASP A 254 20.65 -4.52 6.09
CA ASP A 254 20.04 -3.48 6.90
C ASP A 254 19.45 -2.32 6.07
N LYS A 255 18.46 -1.64 6.66
CA LYS A 255 17.96 -0.36 6.19
C LYS A 255 18.67 0.77 6.92
N ILE A 256 19.22 1.73 6.18
CA ILE A 256 19.88 2.92 6.72
C ILE A 256 19.04 4.13 6.36
N PHE A 257 18.63 4.93 7.34
CA PHE A 257 17.84 6.13 7.10
C PHE A 257 18.67 7.39 7.35
N VAL A 258 18.71 8.24 6.33
CA VAL A 258 19.48 9.49 6.34
C VAL A 258 18.55 10.66 6.03
N ARG A 259 18.65 11.74 6.79
CA ARG A 259 18.01 13.01 6.49
C ARG A 259 19.01 13.95 5.84
N ARG A 260 18.69 14.51 4.68
CA ARG A 260 19.47 15.55 4.01
C ARG A 260 18.67 16.85 4.05
N ASN A 261 19.21 17.86 4.74
CA ASN A 261 18.56 19.15 4.89
C ASN A 261 18.78 20.02 3.65
N VAL A 262 17.69 20.53 3.07
CA VAL A 262 17.69 21.43 1.91
C VAL A 262 17.05 22.76 2.34
N PRO A 263 17.83 23.76 2.75
CA PRO A 263 17.28 25.06 3.16
C PRO A 263 16.52 25.72 2.00
N LEU A 264 15.39 26.35 2.31
CA LEU A 264 14.66 27.16 1.35
C LEU A 264 15.51 28.37 0.90
N THR A 265 15.43 28.70 -0.39
CA THR A 265 15.93 29.95 -0.92
C THR A 265 15.08 31.14 -0.39
N ASP A 266 15.55 32.35 -0.53
CA ASP A 266 14.78 33.54 -0.09
C ASP A 266 13.48 33.70 -0.88
N ASP A 267 13.49 33.36 -2.17
CA ASP A 267 12.30 33.33 -3.01
C ASP A 267 11.28 32.28 -2.49
N GLN A 268 11.73 31.07 -2.20
CA GLN A 268 10.87 30.04 -1.59
C GLN A 268 10.34 30.48 -0.21
N LYS A 269 11.17 31.08 0.65
CA LYS A 269 10.75 31.56 1.98
C LYS A 269 9.64 32.60 1.90
N LYS A 270 9.74 33.54 0.96
CA LYS A 270 8.71 34.55 0.70
C LYS A 270 7.39 33.87 0.37
N HIS A 271 7.35 33.05 -0.68
CA HIS A 271 6.14 32.36 -1.13
C HIS A 271 5.59 31.40 -0.08
N TYR A 272 6.46 30.70 0.64
CA TYR A 272 6.07 29.79 1.71
C TYR A 272 5.38 30.54 2.86
N THR A 273 5.91 31.70 3.25
CA THR A 273 5.37 32.53 4.32
C THR A 273 4.01 33.13 3.91
N GLU A 274 3.88 33.62 2.70
CA GLU A 274 2.63 34.13 2.13
C GLU A 274 1.55 33.05 2.11
N MET A 275 1.88 31.87 1.56
CA MET A 275 0.96 30.72 1.50
C MET A 275 0.56 30.22 2.89
N LYS A 276 1.50 30.16 3.82
CA LYS A 276 1.23 29.76 5.22
C LYS A 276 0.28 30.75 5.89
N LYS A 277 0.49 32.07 5.69
CA LYS A 277 -0.38 33.13 6.22
C LYS A 277 -1.79 33.02 5.64
N LEU A 278 -1.90 32.85 4.31
CA LEU A 278 -3.18 32.65 3.63
C LEU A 278 -3.92 31.43 4.18
N ALA A 279 -3.25 30.28 4.30
CA ALA A 279 -3.83 29.07 4.83
C ALA A 279 -4.34 29.24 6.27
N LEU A 280 -3.60 29.97 7.12
CA LEU A 280 -4.02 30.27 8.48
C LEU A 280 -5.24 31.20 8.52
N THR A 281 -5.28 32.24 7.66
CA THR A 281 -6.42 33.15 7.54
C THR A 281 -7.68 32.38 7.11
N LEU A 282 -7.59 31.61 6.02
CA LEU A 282 -8.71 30.80 5.53
C LEU A 282 -9.21 29.78 6.58
N PHE A 283 -8.30 29.29 7.42
CA PHE A 283 -8.65 28.41 8.52
C PHE A 283 -9.39 29.13 9.63
N GLN A 284 -8.93 30.34 10.03
CA GLN A 284 -9.57 31.19 11.05
C GLN A 284 -10.96 31.65 10.63
N ASP A 285 -11.13 32.02 9.36
CA ASP A 285 -12.40 32.48 8.77
C ASP A 285 -13.39 31.31 8.53
N GLY A 286 -13.01 30.09 8.85
CA GLY A 286 -13.85 28.90 8.66
C GLY A 286 -14.05 28.48 7.19
N MET A 287 -13.34 29.09 6.26
CA MET A 287 -13.39 28.73 4.83
C MET A 287 -12.73 27.40 4.56
N LEU A 288 -11.72 26.98 5.36
CA LEU A 288 -11.14 25.65 5.32
C LEU A 288 -11.96 24.68 6.21
N SER A 289 -13.19 24.42 5.84
CA SER A 289 -14.11 23.59 6.63
C SER A 289 -14.04 22.09 6.31
N THR A 290 -13.38 21.70 5.24
CA THR A 290 -13.26 20.30 4.82
C THR A 290 -11.82 19.78 4.90
N THR A 291 -11.67 18.49 5.19
CA THR A 291 -10.35 17.82 5.15
C THR A 291 -9.66 17.99 3.78
N SER A 292 -10.44 18.03 2.70
CA SER A 292 -9.93 18.23 1.34
C SER A 292 -9.26 19.58 1.16
N SER A 293 -9.88 20.66 1.66
CA SER A 293 -9.32 22.03 1.54
C SER A 293 -8.02 22.19 2.36
N VAL A 294 -7.93 21.58 3.54
CA VAL A 294 -6.70 21.57 4.35
C VAL A 294 -5.58 20.81 3.63
N LEU A 295 -5.89 19.63 3.07
CA LEU A 295 -4.91 18.84 2.31
C LEU A 295 -4.38 19.59 1.09
N THR A 296 -5.23 20.37 0.41
CA THR A 296 -4.80 21.21 -0.72
C THR A 296 -3.77 22.24 -0.27
N GLN A 297 -3.98 22.93 0.86
CA GLN A 297 -3.01 23.90 1.38
C GLN A 297 -1.68 23.24 1.76
N ILE A 298 -1.72 22.07 2.37
CA ILE A 298 -0.52 21.28 2.69
C ILE A 298 0.24 20.93 1.39
N MET A 299 -0.46 20.49 0.34
CA MET A 299 0.17 20.20 -0.94
C MET A 299 0.80 21.43 -1.58
N ARG A 300 0.15 22.61 -1.52
CA ARG A 300 0.72 23.86 -2.03
C ARG A 300 1.99 24.26 -1.29
N LEU A 301 2.01 24.15 0.05
CA LEU A 301 3.21 24.39 0.84
C LEU A 301 4.35 23.42 0.44
N GLN A 302 4.04 22.16 0.19
CA GLN A 302 5.01 21.17 -0.25
C GLN A 302 5.54 21.45 -1.66
N GLN A 303 4.68 21.89 -2.58
CA GLN A 303 5.08 22.31 -3.93
C GLN A 303 6.11 23.45 -3.87
N ILE A 304 5.91 24.43 -3.00
CA ILE A 304 6.90 25.52 -2.79
C ILE A 304 8.23 24.96 -2.29
N CYS A 305 8.21 24.00 -1.34
CA CYS A 305 9.43 23.32 -0.89
C CYS A 305 10.13 22.59 -2.04
N CYS A 306 9.38 22.04 -3.00
CA CYS A 306 9.92 21.36 -4.18
C CYS A 306 10.42 22.31 -5.28
N GLY A 307 10.12 23.61 -5.20
CA GLY A 307 10.60 24.62 -6.15
C GLY A 307 9.61 25.01 -7.25
N PHE A 308 8.30 24.87 -7.00
CA PHE A 308 7.27 25.35 -7.91
C PHE A 308 5.99 25.78 -7.19
N ILE A 309 5.20 26.59 -7.87
CA ILE A 309 3.87 27.03 -7.44
C ILE A 309 2.88 26.59 -8.51
N LYS A 310 1.74 26.11 -8.08
CA LYS A 310 0.60 25.82 -8.94
C LYS A 310 -0.55 26.74 -8.56
N ASP A 311 -1.01 27.58 -9.50
CA ASP A 311 -2.12 28.50 -9.30
C ASP A 311 -3.48 27.80 -9.43
N ASP A 312 -4.55 28.57 -9.22
CA ASP A 312 -5.92 28.03 -9.27
C ASP A 312 -6.36 27.62 -10.69
N ASP A 313 -5.72 28.21 -11.72
CA ASP A 313 -5.91 27.84 -13.13
C ASP A 313 -5.04 26.66 -13.59
N ASP A 314 -4.50 25.90 -12.63
CA ASP A 314 -3.60 24.77 -12.86
C ASP A 314 -2.26 25.11 -13.57
N THR A 315 -1.94 26.40 -13.72
CA THR A 315 -0.67 26.87 -14.29
C THR A 315 0.47 26.63 -13.31
N ILE A 316 1.55 26.03 -13.78
CA ILE A 316 2.73 25.74 -12.99
C ILE A 316 3.82 26.76 -13.28
N ARG A 317 4.36 27.38 -12.21
CA ARG A 317 5.47 28.30 -12.29
C ARG A 317 6.62 27.79 -11.41
N SER A 318 7.77 27.54 -12.01
CA SER A 318 9.00 27.19 -11.30
C SER A 318 9.51 28.39 -10.51
N ILE A 319 10.04 28.14 -9.32
CA ILE A 319 10.73 29.10 -8.46
C ILE A 319 12.12 28.58 -8.14
N ASN A 320 13.06 29.48 -7.86
CA ASN A 320 14.42 29.08 -7.56
C ASN A 320 14.46 28.17 -6.32
N SER A 321 15.12 27.02 -6.43
CA SER A 321 15.22 26.01 -5.37
C SER A 321 16.57 25.30 -5.38
N ASN A 322 17.12 25.00 -4.23
CA ASN A 322 18.36 24.25 -4.07
C ASN A 322 18.15 22.72 -4.19
N ARG A 323 16.91 22.26 -4.30
CA ARG A 323 16.58 20.82 -4.13
C ARG A 323 17.13 19.93 -5.24
N ILE A 324 17.12 20.40 -6.49
CA ILE A 324 17.73 19.67 -7.62
C ILE A 324 19.24 19.67 -7.52
N THR A 325 19.84 20.80 -7.15
CA THR A 325 21.31 20.89 -6.94
C THR A 325 21.75 19.91 -5.85
N GLU A 326 21.08 19.92 -4.70
CA GLU A 326 21.36 18.99 -3.61
C GLU A 326 21.16 17.52 -4.03
N LEU A 327 20.14 17.22 -4.86
CA LEU A 327 19.94 15.88 -5.40
C LEU A 327 21.14 15.46 -6.26
N VAL A 328 21.60 16.33 -7.16
CA VAL A 328 22.76 16.03 -8.04
C VAL A 328 24.02 15.83 -7.21
N ASP A 329 24.24 16.64 -6.18
CA ASP A 329 25.38 16.50 -5.26
C ASP A 329 25.36 15.13 -4.56
N ILE A 330 24.21 14.70 -4.03
CA ILE A 330 24.04 13.36 -3.44
C ILE A 330 24.34 12.25 -4.48
N LEU A 331 23.88 12.42 -5.71
CA LEU A 331 24.09 11.43 -6.77
C LEU A 331 25.55 11.33 -7.22
N ASN A 332 26.32 12.41 -7.11
CA ASN A 332 27.76 12.43 -7.32
C ASN A 332 28.53 11.74 -6.18
N GLU A 333 28.00 11.83 -4.94
CA GLU A 333 28.53 11.11 -3.76
C GLU A 333 28.16 9.62 -3.74
N THR A 334 27.15 9.21 -4.54
CA THR A 334 26.57 7.88 -4.49
C THR A 334 27.06 7.01 -5.66
N SER A 335 27.44 5.78 -5.39
CA SER A 335 27.75 4.78 -6.43
C SER A 335 26.55 3.86 -6.71
N GLY A 336 26.50 3.29 -7.92
CA GLY A 336 25.48 2.31 -8.30
C GLY A 336 24.15 2.92 -8.71
N LYS A 337 23.11 2.06 -8.73
CA LYS A 337 21.75 2.44 -9.15
C LYS A 337 20.99 3.10 -8.01
N VAL A 338 20.19 4.10 -8.36
CA VAL A 338 19.41 4.90 -7.41
C VAL A 338 17.96 4.96 -7.81
N ILE A 339 17.07 4.80 -6.84
CA ILE A 339 15.63 5.07 -6.98
C ILE A 339 15.35 6.46 -6.42
N ILE A 340 14.64 7.28 -7.19
CA ILE A 340 14.23 8.63 -6.76
C ILE A 340 12.71 8.70 -6.78
N TRP A 341 12.14 8.87 -5.60
CA TRP A 341 10.69 9.01 -5.43
C TRP A 341 10.29 10.47 -5.34
N ALA A 342 9.39 10.90 -6.22
CA ALA A 342 8.81 12.24 -6.23
C ALA A 342 7.28 12.19 -6.28
N SER A 343 6.63 13.02 -5.48
CA SER A 343 5.17 13.03 -5.35
C SER A 343 4.46 13.73 -6.51
N PHE A 344 5.14 14.69 -7.16
CA PHE A 344 4.56 15.53 -8.21
C PHE A 344 5.16 15.22 -9.58
N VAL A 345 4.31 15.25 -10.63
CA VAL A 345 4.74 15.00 -12.01
C VAL A 345 5.74 16.08 -12.48
N HIS A 346 5.54 17.33 -12.07
CA HIS A 346 6.47 18.43 -12.34
C HIS A 346 7.89 18.08 -11.87
N ASP A 347 8.01 17.58 -10.63
CA ASP A 347 9.32 17.18 -10.06
C ASP A 347 9.97 16.06 -10.87
N ILE A 348 9.19 15.04 -11.27
CA ILE A 348 9.68 13.92 -12.08
C ILE A 348 10.29 14.43 -13.39
N THR A 349 9.61 15.37 -14.06
CA THR A 349 10.11 15.97 -15.31
C THR A 349 11.36 16.78 -15.05
N ALA A 350 11.35 17.66 -14.04
CA ALA A 350 12.50 18.51 -13.72
C ALA A 350 13.75 17.69 -13.29
N ILE A 351 13.54 16.64 -12.50
CA ILE A 351 14.61 15.70 -12.11
C ILE A 351 15.14 14.97 -13.34
N ARG A 352 14.27 14.44 -14.21
CA ARG A 352 14.67 13.77 -15.45
C ARG A 352 15.56 14.67 -16.28
N ASP A 353 15.13 15.91 -16.54
CA ASP A 353 15.84 16.85 -17.42
C ASP A 353 17.21 17.24 -16.81
N ALA A 354 17.28 17.44 -15.50
CA ALA A 354 18.53 17.72 -14.80
C ALA A 354 19.51 16.54 -14.86
N LEU A 355 19.03 15.31 -14.59
CA LEU A 355 19.88 14.12 -14.61
C LEU A 355 20.27 13.70 -16.03
N ALA A 356 19.39 13.84 -17.02
CA ALA A 356 19.71 13.60 -18.41
C ALA A 356 20.81 14.54 -18.91
N LYS A 357 20.77 15.81 -18.49
CA LYS A 357 21.81 16.80 -18.81
C LYS A 357 23.16 16.47 -18.17
N GLU A 358 23.16 16.03 -16.91
CA GLU A 358 24.39 15.81 -16.12
C GLU A 358 25.00 14.42 -16.41
N PHE A 359 24.17 13.37 -16.50
CA PHE A 359 24.62 11.97 -16.60
C PHE A 359 24.29 11.28 -17.93
N GLY A 360 23.63 11.99 -18.87
CA GLY A 360 23.19 11.47 -20.16
C GLY A 360 21.77 10.86 -20.12
N GLU A 361 21.04 11.00 -21.24
CA GLU A 361 19.62 10.56 -21.32
C GLU A 361 19.42 9.06 -21.04
N GLN A 362 20.35 8.20 -21.48
CA GLN A 362 20.27 6.76 -21.29
C GLN A 362 20.39 6.34 -19.80
N SER A 363 20.90 7.23 -18.95
CA SER A 363 21.05 6.96 -17.52
C SER A 363 19.72 7.00 -16.74
N VAL A 364 18.65 7.54 -17.33
CA VAL A 364 17.40 7.89 -16.64
C VAL A 364 16.23 7.07 -17.15
N ALA A 365 15.50 6.46 -16.24
CA ALA A 365 14.23 5.81 -16.51
C ALA A 365 13.11 6.46 -15.68
N THR A 366 11.96 6.79 -16.28
CA THR A 366 10.83 7.41 -15.59
C THR A 366 9.63 6.46 -15.50
N TYR A 367 8.96 6.43 -14.32
CA TYR A 367 7.83 5.55 -14.06
C TYR A 367 6.75 6.26 -13.22
N TYR A 368 5.69 6.70 -13.87
CA TYR A 368 4.59 7.44 -13.23
C TYR A 368 3.25 7.22 -13.94
N GLY A 369 2.20 7.94 -13.55
CA GLY A 369 0.85 7.70 -14.05
C GLY A 369 0.69 7.77 -15.58
N GLN A 370 1.46 8.61 -16.26
CA GLN A 370 1.42 8.80 -17.72
C GLN A 370 2.29 7.78 -18.49
N THR A 371 3.12 6.98 -17.80
CA THR A 371 3.91 5.92 -18.45
C THR A 371 2.99 4.86 -19.06
N PRO A 372 3.06 4.61 -20.39
CA PRO A 372 2.25 3.61 -21.07
C PRO A 372 2.37 2.23 -20.42
N GLN A 373 1.27 1.49 -20.37
CA GLN A 373 1.25 0.21 -19.65
C GLN A 373 2.16 -0.84 -20.29
N GLU A 374 2.28 -0.82 -21.60
CA GLU A 374 3.14 -1.69 -22.42
C GLU A 374 4.63 -1.45 -22.17
N GLU A 375 5.04 -0.23 -21.83
CA GLU A 375 6.44 0.12 -21.58
C GLU A 375 6.90 -0.20 -20.16
N ARG A 376 5.97 -0.32 -19.22
CA ARG A 376 6.27 -0.45 -17.79
C ARG A 376 7.16 -1.63 -17.44
N GLN A 377 6.94 -2.77 -18.06
CA GLN A 377 7.76 -3.96 -17.81
C GLN A 377 9.17 -3.80 -18.36
N GLN A 378 9.31 -3.19 -19.54
CA GLN A 378 10.62 -2.95 -20.15
C GLN A 378 11.44 -1.93 -19.36
N ILE A 379 10.82 -0.86 -18.87
CA ILE A 379 11.47 0.14 -18.00
C ILE A 379 12.06 -0.52 -16.74
N VAL A 380 11.29 -1.37 -16.08
CA VAL A 380 11.75 -2.09 -14.88
C VAL A 380 12.88 -3.05 -15.22
N LYS A 381 12.77 -3.78 -16.34
CA LYS A 381 13.80 -4.69 -16.81
C LYS A 381 15.10 -3.95 -17.14
N ASN A 382 15.02 -2.84 -17.87
CA ASN A 382 16.19 -2.01 -18.19
C ASN A 382 16.86 -1.52 -16.91
N PHE A 383 16.11 -0.98 -15.96
CA PHE A 383 16.68 -0.56 -14.68
C PHE A 383 17.35 -1.70 -13.92
N GLN A 384 16.82 -2.92 -13.96
CA GLN A 384 17.39 -4.07 -13.25
C GLN A 384 18.66 -4.61 -13.94
N GLU A 385 18.68 -4.68 -15.27
CA GLU A 385 19.67 -5.44 -16.03
C GLU A 385 20.68 -4.56 -16.78
N ASP A 386 20.27 -3.41 -17.30
CA ASP A 386 21.10 -2.53 -18.10
C ASP A 386 21.99 -1.64 -17.21
N GLN A 387 23.31 -1.71 -17.38
CA GLN A 387 24.27 -0.94 -16.59
C GLN A 387 24.24 0.57 -16.90
N THR A 388 23.76 0.98 -18.08
CA THR A 388 23.68 2.39 -18.47
C THR A 388 22.52 3.10 -17.76
N THR A 389 21.41 2.41 -17.49
CA THR A 389 20.25 2.94 -16.77
C THR A 389 20.54 2.96 -15.27
N ARG A 390 20.98 4.12 -14.78
CA ARG A 390 21.41 4.31 -13.37
C ARG A 390 20.29 4.80 -12.47
N PHE A 391 19.40 5.67 -12.97
CA PHE A 391 18.39 6.35 -12.17
C PHE A 391 16.98 5.90 -12.54
N PHE A 392 16.21 5.49 -11.52
CA PHE A 392 14.79 5.21 -11.65
C PHE A 392 14.00 6.30 -10.95
N ILE A 393 13.32 7.16 -11.70
CA ILE A 393 12.52 8.27 -11.16
C ILE A 393 11.04 7.89 -11.24
N GLY A 394 10.34 7.91 -10.12
CA GLY A 394 8.94 7.51 -10.11
C GLY A 394 8.07 8.16 -9.06
N GLN A 395 6.75 7.97 -9.21
CA GLN A 395 5.80 8.28 -8.17
C GLN A 395 5.67 7.08 -7.22
N PRO A 396 5.81 7.26 -5.89
CA PRO A 396 5.66 6.17 -4.93
C PRO A 396 4.32 5.45 -5.05
N ARG A 397 3.23 6.18 -5.32
CA ARG A 397 1.88 5.63 -5.48
C ARG A 397 1.76 4.72 -6.72
N THR A 398 2.38 5.09 -7.84
CA THR A 398 2.33 4.30 -9.09
C THR A 398 3.32 3.15 -9.05
N GLY A 399 4.53 3.39 -8.54
CA GLY A 399 5.59 2.38 -8.40
C GLY A 399 5.44 1.49 -7.17
N GLY A 400 4.52 1.84 -6.25
CA GLY A 400 4.31 1.13 -4.98
C GLY A 400 3.70 -0.27 -5.10
N PHE A 401 3.18 -0.67 -6.26
CA PHE A 401 2.53 -1.97 -6.43
C PHE A 401 3.32 -2.90 -7.37
N GLY A 402 3.83 -4.01 -6.82
CA GLY A 402 4.32 -5.16 -7.59
C GLY A 402 5.72 -5.05 -8.21
N LEU A 403 6.39 -3.89 -8.19
CA LEU A 403 7.72 -3.73 -8.78
C LEU A 403 8.82 -4.39 -7.94
N THR A 404 9.86 -4.86 -8.62
CA THR A 404 11.12 -5.33 -8.00
C THR A 404 12.24 -4.46 -8.52
N LEU A 405 12.92 -3.73 -7.63
CA LEU A 405 13.98 -2.76 -7.96
C LEU A 405 15.23 -3.01 -7.10
N THR A 406 15.58 -4.29 -6.91
CA THR A 406 16.69 -4.73 -6.04
C THR A 406 18.07 -4.42 -6.58
N ALA A 407 18.19 -3.97 -7.82
CA ALA A 407 19.45 -3.47 -8.37
C ALA A 407 19.93 -2.17 -7.69
N ALA A 408 19.00 -1.43 -7.05
CA ALA A 408 19.34 -0.22 -6.30
C ALA A 408 19.61 -0.53 -4.82
N SER A 409 20.65 0.10 -4.28
CA SER A 409 20.94 0.13 -2.84
C SER A 409 20.77 1.53 -2.22
N THR A 410 20.39 2.51 -3.05
CA THR A 410 20.07 3.88 -2.58
C THR A 410 18.68 4.27 -3.07
N VAL A 411 17.89 4.82 -2.15
CA VAL A 411 16.54 5.31 -2.42
C VAL A 411 16.45 6.74 -1.89
N ILE A 412 16.14 7.69 -2.76
CA ILE A 412 16.02 9.10 -2.41
C ILE A 412 14.55 9.50 -2.47
N TYR A 413 14.03 10.05 -1.39
CA TYR A 413 12.72 10.70 -1.35
C TYR A 413 12.91 12.18 -1.60
N TYR A 414 12.74 12.58 -2.85
CA TYR A 414 12.73 13.99 -3.25
C TYR A 414 11.57 14.73 -2.60
N SER A 415 10.42 14.09 -2.50
CA SER A 415 9.27 14.56 -1.73
C SER A 415 8.49 13.38 -1.14
N ASN A 416 8.02 13.52 0.10
CA ASN A 416 7.30 12.48 0.82
C ASN A 416 5.78 12.70 0.79
N SER A 417 5.03 11.60 0.88
CA SER A 417 3.59 11.62 1.12
C SER A 417 3.29 11.43 2.62
N TYR A 418 2.17 11.98 3.11
CA TYR A 418 1.66 11.67 4.45
C TYR A 418 1.18 10.22 4.63
N ASP A 419 1.13 9.44 3.54
CA ASP A 419 0.59 8.09 3.56
C ASP A 419 1.69 7.09 3.89
N LEU A 420 1.66 6.57 5.12
CA LEU A 420 2.62 5.58 5.60
C LEU A 420 2.62 4.30 4.74
N GLU A 421 1.44 3.87 4.25
CA GLU A 421 1.34 2.69 3.43
C GLU A 421 2.13 2.85 2.13
N ILE A 422 2.00 4.01 1.46
CA ILE A 422 2.76 4.32 0.25
C ILE A 422 4.27 4.37 0.55
N ARG A 423 4.66 4.93 1.70
CA ARG A 423 6.07 5.00 2.12
C ARG A 423 6.65 3.59 2.30
N LEU A 424 6.01 2.74 3.10
CA LEU A 424 6.46 1.37 3.34
C LEU A 424 6.48 0.52 2.07
N GLN A 425 5.46 0.64 1.23
CA GLN A 425 5.41 -0.06 -0.05
C GLN A 425 6.54 0.36 -0.99
N SER A 426 6.88 1.64 -1.05
CA SER A 426 7.97 2.14 -1.90
C SER A 426 9.37 1.75 -1.37
N GLU A 427 9.56 1.69 -0.06
CA GLU A 427 10.78 1.14 0.55
C GLU A 427 10.98 -0.33 0.16
N ASP A 428 9.92 -1.11 0.19
CA ASP A 428 9.93 -2.54 -0.14
C ASP A 428 10.21 -2.86 -1.61
N ARG A 429 10.37 -1.87 -2.47
CA ARG A 429 10.81 -2.09 -3.86
C ARG A 429 12.28 -2.43 -3.95
N ALA A 430 13.12 -1.79 -3.13
CA ALA A 430 14.55 -2.04 -3.04
C ALA A 430 14.89 -3.10 -1.98
N HIS A 431 14.24 -3.05 -0.81
CA HIS A 431 14.51 -3.93 0.33
C HIS A 431 13.62 -5.18 0.34
N ARG A 432 14.00 -6.17 -0.46
CA ARG A 432 13.28 -7.45 -0.60
C ARG A 432 14.20 -8.58 -0.99
N ILE A 433 13.70 -9.82 -1.06
CA ILE A 433 14.46 -11.00 -1.49
C ILE A 433 15.18 -10.71 -2.81
N GLY A 434 16.48 -10.95 -2.81
CA GLY A 434 17.40 -10.64 -3.92
C GLY A 434 18.24 -9.39 -3.68
N GLN A 435 17.98 -8.58 -2.66
CA GLN A 435 18.86 -7.50 -2.25
C GLN A 435 20.07 -8.07 -1.51
N LYS A 436 21.27 -7.62 -1.91
CA LYS A 436 22.56 -8.08 -1.36
C LYS A 436 23.29 -7.01 -0.55
N ASN A 437 22.87 -5.76 -0.67
CA ASN A 437 23.53 -4.61 -0.06
C ASN A 437 22.59 -3.92 0.93
N ASN A 438 23.14 -3.26 1.94
CA ASN A 438 22.37 -2.37 2.79
C ASN A 438 21.66 -1.33 1.92
N VAL A 439 20.39 -1.02 2.25
CA VAL A 439 19.62 -0.05 1.48
C VAL A 439 19.58 1.26 2.23
N THR A 440 20.17 2.30 1.64
CA THR A 440 20.16 3.65 2.21
C THR A 440 18.96 4.43 1.68
N TYR A 441 18.13 4.91 2.61
CA TYR A 441 16.97 5.77 2.34
C TYR A 441 17.32 7.20 2.74
N ILE A 442 17.30 8.12 1.78
CA ILE A 442 17.66 9.53 1.96
C ILE A 442 16.41 10.37 1.79
N ASP A 443 15.99 11.06 2.84
CA ASP A 443 14.89 12.02 2.80
C ASP A 443 15.42 13.44 2.59
N LEU A 444 15.03 14.10 1.50
CA LEU A 444 15.29 15.53 1.30
C LEU A 444 14.23 16.32 2.08
N VAL A 445 14.68 17.16 3.00
CA VAL A 445 13.80 17.87 3.95
C VAL A 445 14.17 19.33 4.02
N SER A 446 13.21 20.22 3.79
CA SER A 446 13.39 21.66 4.07
C SER A 446 13.11 21.94 5.55
N PRO A 447 14.11 22.33 6.35
CA PRO A 447 13.94 22.55 7.79
C PRO A 447 12.90 23.63 8.10
N GLY A 448 12.12 23.44 9.17
CA GLY A 448 11.10 24.39 9.64
C GLY A 448 9.83 24.44 8.75
N THR A 449 9.68 23.52 7.82
CA THR A 449 8.56 23.51 6.85
C THR A 449 7.63 22.30 7.04
N ILE A 450 6.68 22.19 6.09
CA ILE A 450 5.75 21.07 6.01
C ILE A 450 6.47 19.72 5.78
N ASP A 451 7.63 19.70 5.11
CA ASP A 451 8.40 18.48 4.88
C ASP A 451 8.77 17.81 6.21
N GLU A 452 9.26 18.59 7.17
CA GLU A 452 9.64 18.10 8.50
C GLU A 452 8.43 17.55 9.26
N LYS A 453 7.27 18.21 9.12
CA LYS A 453 6.01 17.73 9.72
C LYS A 453 5.53 16.45 9.10
N ILE A 454 5.73 16.24 7.78
CA ILE A 454 5.39 15.00 7.08
C ILE A 454 6.23 13.85 7.63
N ILE A 455 7.56 14.04 7.74
CA ILE A 455 8.47 13.00 8.26
C ILE A 455 8.11 12.63 9.71
N ASN A 456 7.89 13.63 10.57
CA ASN A 456 7.50 13.38 11.95
C ASN A 456 6.15 12.62 12.03
N ALA A 457 5.15 13.01 11.23
CA ALA A 457 3.87 12.31 11.17
C ALA A 457 3.98 10.88 10.65
N LEU A 458 4.92 10.58 9.76
CA LEU A 458 5.20 9.20 9.33
C LEU A 458 5.80 8.38 10.47
N ARG A 459 6.74 8.93 11.24
CA ARG A 459 7.33 8.28 12.42
C ARG A 459 6.28 8.00 13.49
N ASP A 460 5.47 8.99 13.86
CA ASP A 460 4.39 8.83 14.85
C ASP A 460 3.43 7.69 14.46
N LYS A 461 3.13 7.54 13.17
CA LYS A 461 2.27 6.44 12.67
C LYS A 461 2.95 5.08 12.77
N ILE A 462 4.26 5.01 12.53
CA ILE A 462 5.06 3.79 12.71
C ILE A 462 5.01 3.37 14.18
N ASP A 463 5.22 4.30 15.10
CA ASP A 463 5.21 4.05 16.55
C ASP A 463 3.85 3.51 17.02
N ILE A 464 2.76 4.11 16.56
CA ILE A 464 1.40 3.65 16.87
C ILE A 464 1.15 2.25 16.28
N ALA A 465 1.58 1.98 15.05
CA ALA A 465 1.43 0.69 14.43
C ALA A 465 2.22 -0.39 15.20
N GLY A 466 3.44 -0.08 15.63
CA GLY A 466 4.27 -0.95 16.45
C GLY A 466 3.59 -1.32 17.77
N GLN A 467 3.06 -0.34 18.50
CA GLN A 467 2.35 -0.59 19.75
C GLN A 467 1.11 -1.51 19.56
N VAL A 468 0.33 -1.30 18.49
CA VAL A 468 -0.85 -2.13 18.18
C VAL A 468 -0.49 -3.56 17.82
N LEU A 469 0.67 -3.76 17.20
CA LEU A 469 1.12 -5.06 16.70
C LEU A 469 2.11 -5.75 17.65
N GLY A 470 2.37 -5.17 18.83
CA GLY A 470 3.30 -5.70 19.82
C GLY A 470 4.76 -5.64 19.35
N GLU A 471 5.12 -4.73 18.45
CA GLU A 471 6.47 -4.60 17.92
C GLU A 471 7.27 -3.55 18.71
N SER A 472 8.56 -3.77 18.91
CA SER A 472 9.44 -2.73 19.45
C SER A 472 9.69 -1.65 18.40
N ILE A 473 9.72 -0.39 18.82
CA ILE A 473 10.01 0.78 17.96
C ILE A 473 11.36 0.62 17.26
N GLU A 474 12.34 0.02 17.93
CA GLU A 474 13.66 -0.29 17.37
C GLU A 474 13.58 -1.12 16.07
N SER A 475 12.57 -1.98 15.93
CA SER A 475 12.39 -2.83 14.75
C SER A 475 11.98 -2.06 13.49
N TRP A 476 11.59 -0.80 13.61
CA TRP A 476 11.15 0.06 12.52
C TRP A 476 12.15 1.17 12.18
N ILE A 477 13.09 1.45 13.09
CA ILE A 477 14.04 2.57 12.99
C ILE A 477 15.46 2.06 12.66
N VAL A 478 15.74 0.78 12.87
CA VAL A 478 17.04 0.15 12.57
C VAL A 478 17.09 -0.37 11.15
#